data_8ce10f0a4d84f863b5e89e2df92c73c4
#
_entry.id   8ce10f0a4d84f863b5e89e2df92c73c4
#
_cell.length_a   1.000
_cell.length_b   1.000
_cell.length_c   1.000
_cell.angle_alpha   90.00
_cell.angle_beta   90.00
_cell.angle_gamma   90.00
#
_symmetry.space_group_name_H-M   'P 1'
#
loop_
_entity.id
_entity.type
_entity.pdbx_description
1 polymer ?
#
loop_
_entity_poly.entity_id
_entity_poly.type
_entity_poly.pdbx_seq_one_letter_code
_entity_poly.pdbx_strand_id
1 'polypeptide(L)'
;TWIDYFSGDAYEGNRVINHVESPIWKLPVFVKSGAIIPMINPNNNVSEINERLRIYEIYPGEKSSFIEYNDDGVSNAYKSGKAVTTLIESEVKKGNIARVIVHASKGDFEGFVKEKSTEFRINVTEEPKKIIAKVGNRKLKLAEVLSLVEFESRENVYFYSPAPDLNKFATKGSEFENILIVKNPQLLVKVNAMDITMNLISLEIKGYRFAPEDMDCSSTGELSAPKNAGVLEANAEAFSLEPTWDEVQNSDYYEIAFNDMLYSTIKGTSFVFEDLSPETEYDYKLRAVNKSGASDWLTFTAKTKIDPLTFAIKDIKAEATAKHQGGQQ
;
A
#
# COMPACT_ATOMS: atom_id res chain seq x y z
N THR A 1 -0.53 -8.02 3.00
CA THR A 1 -0.96 -6.74 3.63
C THR A 1 -0.41 -5.57 2.82
N TRP A 2 -1.21 -4.55 2.61
CA TRP A 2 -0.88 -3.26 2.02
C TRP A 2 -1.02 -2.17 3.07
N ILE A 3 -0.22 -1.15 3.01
CA ILE A 3 -0.17 -0.06 3.99
C ILE A 3 -0.38 1.25 3.24
N ASP A 4 -1.38 2.05 3.63
CA ASP A 4 -1.53 3.42 3.12
C ASP A 4 -0.31 4.23 3.56
N TYR A 5 0.40 4.79 2.59
CA TYR A 5 1.65 5.52 2.83
C TYR A 5 1.46 6.75 3.73
N PHE A 6 0.31 7.40 3.68
CA PHE A 6 0.03 8.65 4.38
C PHE A 6 -0.66 8.47 5.73
N SER A 7 -1.60 7.52 5.85
CA SER A 7 -2.30 7.27 7.11
C SER A 7 -1.65 6.16 7.94
N GLY A 8 -0.95 5.25 7.28
CA GLY A 8 -0.40 4.06 7.91
C GLY A 8 -1.40 2.93 8.09
N ASP A 9 -2.63 3.08 7.60
CA ASP A 9 -3.66 2.04 7.69
C ASP A 9 -3.24 0.78 6.94
N ALA A 10 -3.57 -0.37 7.50
CA ALA A 10 -3.26 -1.66 6.92
C ALA A 10 -4.49 -2.30 6.30
N TYR A 11 -4.33 -2.78 5.08
CA TYR A 11 -5.36 -3.48 4.32
C TYR A 11 -4.89 -4.88 3.95
N GLU A 12 -5.76 -5.86 4.17
CA GLU A 12 -5.51 -7.21 3.68
C GLU A 12 -5.54 -7.24 2.15
N GLY A 13 -4.71 -8.08 1.55
CA GLY A 13 -4.71 -8.27 0.11
C GLY A 13 -5.91 -9.09 -0.40
N ASN A 14 -6.03 -9.19 -1.73
CA ASN A 14 -7.06 -9.97 -2.42
C ASN A 14 -8.49 -9.54 -2.09
N ARG A 15 -8.71 -8.23 -2.00
CA ARG A 15 -10.03 -7.63 -1.79
C ARG A 15 -10.14 -6.24 -2.42
N VAL A 16 -11.34 -5.81 -2.68
CA VAL A 16 -11.68 -4.43 -3.04
C VAL A 16 -11.91 -3.64 -1.76
N ILE A 17 -11.21 -2.54 -1.59
CA ILE A 17 -11.39 -1.62 -0.46
C ILE A 17 -12.26 -0.47 -0.95
N ASN A 18 -13.38 -0.25 -0.30
CA ASN A 18 -14.30 0.84 -0.59
C ASN A 18 -14.06 2.02 0.36
N HIS A 19 -14.54 3.19 -0.02
CA HIS A 19 -14.48 4.42 0.80
C HIS A 19 -13.07 4.83 1.25
N VAL A 20 -12.05 4.63 0.39
CA VAL A 20 -10.71 5.19 0.65
C VAL A 20 -10.79 6.72 0.53
N GLU A 21 -10.53 7.42 1.62
CA GLU A 21 -10.50 8.88 1.62
C GLU A 21 -9.33 9.40 0.79
N SER A 22 -9.63 10.13 -0.28
CA SER A 22 -8.66 10.72 -1.20
C SER A 22 -9.01 12.18 -1.47
N PRO A 23 -8.83 13.09 -0.50
CA PRO A 23 -8.99 14.50 -0.73
C PRO A 23 -8.00 14.97 -1.80
N ILE A 24 -8.29 16.10 -2.47
CA ILE A 24 -7.52 16.57 -3.64
C ILE A 24 -6.01 16.71 -3.42
N TRP A 25 -5.59 16.89 -2.19
CA TRP A 25 -4.18 17.01 -1.80
C TRP A 25 -3.50 15.65 -1.51
N LYS A 26 -4.26 14.54 -1.41
CA LYS A 26 -3.75 13.20 -1.06
C LYS A 26 -3.80 12.27 -2.27
N LEU A 27 -2.65 11.90 -2.80
CA LEU A 27 -2.55 10.81 -3.76
C LEU A 27 -2.66 9.47 -3.01
N PRO A 28 -3.63 8.59 -3.32
CA PRO A 28 -3.68 7.25 -2.74
C PRO A 28 -2.42 6.45 -3.11
N VAL A 29 -1.58 6.15 -2.14
CA VAL A 29 -0.36 5.37 -2.32
C VAL A 29 -0.35 4.24 -1.31
N PHE A 30 -0.28 3.00 -1.81
CA PHE A 30 -0.24 1.80 -0.99
C PHE A 30 1.10 1.09 -1.13
N VAL A 31 1.70 0.76 0.00
CA VAL A 31 2.98 0.06 0.07
C VAL A 31 2.75 -1.38 0.52
N LYS A 32 3.30 -2.33 -0.22
CA LYS A 32 3.23 -3.74 0.16
C LYS A 32 4.11 -4.02 1.38
N SER A 33 3.62 -4.80 2.34
CA SER A 33 4.44 -5.32 3.44
C SER A 33 5.66 -6.07 2.90
N GLY A 34 6.83 -5.82 3.46
CA GLY A 34 8.12 -6.29 2.96
C GLY A 34 8.79 -5.35 1.94
N ALA A 35 8.18 -4.24 1.57
CA ALA A 35 8.75 -3.32 0.58
C ALA A 35 10.06 -2.68 1.06
N ILE A 36 10.96 -2.51 0.11
CA ILE A 36 12.22 -1.77 0.22
C ILE A 36 12.17 -0.70 -0.85
N ILE A 37 12.12 0.57 -0.45
CA ILE A 37 11.91 1.71 -1.34
C ILE A 37 13.16 2.59 -1.33
N PRO A 38 13.97 2.60 -2.39
CA PRO A 38 15.03 3.59 -2.53
C PRO A 38 14.44 4.99 -2.63
N MET A 39 15.02 5.92 -1.89
CA MET A 39 14.60 7.31 -1.83
C MET A 39 15.77 8.23 -2.15
N ILE A 40 15.48 9.44 -2.56
CA ILE A 40 16.45 10.52 -2.70
C ILE A 40 16.16 11.63 -1.67
N ASN A 41 17.09 12.55 -1.48
CA ASN A 41 16.82 13.73 -0.69
C ASN A 41 15.68 14.54 -1.33
N PRO A 42 14.84 15.24 -0.53
CA PRO A 42 13.85 16.17 -1.07
C PRO A 42 14.52 17.21 -1.96
N ASN A 43 14.00 17.41 -3.16
CA ASN A 43 14.53 18.35 -4.14
C ASN A 43 13.44 18.75 -5.16
N ASN A 44 13.68 19.83 -5.89
CA ASN A 44 12.78 20.32 -6.94
C ASN A 44 13.24 19.93 -8.35
N ASN A 45 14.48 19.47 -8.50
CA ASN A 45 14.99 19.01 -9.78
C ASN A 45 16.16 18.02 -9.60
N VAL A 46 16.46 17.28 -10.65
CA VAL A 46 17.45 16.19 -10.66
C VAL A 46 18.87 16.68 -10.28
N SER A 47 19.22 17.92 -10.59
CA SER A 47 20.56 18.48 -10.29
C SER A 47 20.80 18.70 -8.78
N GLU A 48 19.74 18.65 -7.97
CA GLU A 48 19.80 18.81 -6.51
C GLU A 48 19.89 17.46 -5.78
N ILE A 49 19.93 16.35 -6.50
CA ILE A 49 20.09 15.01 -5.91
C ILE A 49 21.46 14.92 -5.24
N ASN A 50 21.46 14.54 -3.96
CA ASN A 50 22.68 14.28 -3.23
C ASN A 50 23.17 12.85 -3.50
N GLU A 51 24.03 12.69 -4.48
CA GLU A 51 24.57 11.38 -4.86
C GLU A 51 25.45 10.72 -3.77
N ARG A 52 25.86 11.49 -2.74
CA ARG A 52 26.62 10.98 -1.59
C ARG A 52 25.73 10.41 -0.48
N LEU A 53 24.41 10.40 -0.68
CA LEU A 53 23.43 9.88 0.27
C LEU A 53 22.57 8.81 -0.39
N ARG A 54 22.50 7.61 0.23
CA ARG A 54 21.52 6.58 -0.09
C ARG A 54 20.48 6.56 1.00
N ILE A 55 19.20 6.53 0.64
CA ILE A 55 18.09 6.44 1.58
C ILE A 55 17.25 5.22 1.21
N TYR A 56 16.96 4.38 2.18
CA TYR A 56 16.08 3.23 2.01
C TYR A 56 14.94 3.31 3.03
N GLU A 57 13.71 3.48 2.54
CA GLU A 57 12.53 3.31 3.35
C GLU A 57 12.09 1.85 3.30
N ILE A 58 11.91 1.22 4.46
CA ILE A 58 11.71 -0.22 4.57
C ILE A 58 10.51 -0.52 5.44
N TYR A 59 9.69 -1.45 4.99
CA TYR A 59 8.54 -2.02 5.68
C TYR A 59 8.83 -3.49 5.99
N PRO A 60 9.62 -3.82 7.01
CA PRO A 60 10.03 -5.20 7.28
C PRO A 60 8.82 -6.11 7.47
N GLY A 61 8.86 -7.26 6.84
CA GLY A 61 7.83 -8.28 6.86
C GLY A 61 8.43 -9.66 6.65
N GLU A 62 7.80 -10.48 5.83
CA GLU A 62 8.41 -11.71 5.32
C GLU A 62 9.69 -11.37 4.55
N LYS A 63 10.53 -12.42 4.33
CA LYS A 63 11.78 -12.24 3.60
C LYS A 63 11.54 -11.62 2.22
N SER A 64 12.18 -10.49 1.99
CA SER A 64 12.09 -9.71 0.75
C SER A 64 13.45 -9.23 0.29
N SER A 65 13.56 -8.86 -0.98
CA SER A 65 14.75 -8.27 -1.54
C SER A 65 14.42 -7.28 -2.65
N PHE A 66 15.32 -6.32 -2.85
CA PHE A 66 15.27 -5.34 -3.92
C PHE A 66 16.65 -5.18 -4.52
N ILE A 67 16.73 -5.05 -5.84
CA ILE A 67 17.99 -4.74 -6.55
C ILE A 67 17.88 -3.30 -7.03
N GLU A 68 18.59 -2.40 -6.36
CA GLU A 68 18.78 -1.05 -6.83
C GLU A 68 19.72 -1.06 -8.05
N TYR A 69 19.32 -0.34 -9.08
CA TYR A 69 20.09 -0.16 -10.30
C TYR A 69 20.43 1.31 -10.49
N ASN A 70 21.67 1.58 -10.92
CA ASN A 70 22.13 2.93 -11.20
C ASN A 70 23.10 2.93 -12.40
N ASP A 71 22.97 3.91 -13.29
CA ASP A 71 23.87 4.18 -14.41
C ASP A 71 24.07 5.70 -14.57
N ASP A 72 24.70 6.15 -15.64
CA ASP A 72 24.96 7.57 -15.88
C ASP A 72 23.71 8.39 -16.28
N GLY A 73 22.59 7.74 -16.52
CA GLY A 73 21.30 8.37 -16.87
C GLY A 73 21.25 9.10 -18.22
N VAL A 74 22.33 9.10 -19.00
CA VAL A 74 22.46 9.90 -20.25
C VAL A 74 22.94 9.07 -21.43
N SER A 75 23.88 8.15 -21.24
CA SER A 75 24.48 7.40 -22.36
C SER A 75 23.88 5.99 -22.52
N ASN A 76 24.27 5.31 -23.59
CA ASN A 76 23.95 3.91 -23.80
C ASN A 76 25.03 2.94 -23.21
N ALA A 77 25.92 3.44 -22.36
CA ALA A 77 27.04 2.65 -21.81
C ALA A 77 26.54 1.45 -20.96
N TYR A 78 25.34 1.56 -20.37
CA TYR A 78 24.68 0.46 -19.65
C TYR A 78 24.52 -0.81 -20.51
N LYS A 79 24.33 -0.70 -21.83
CA LYS A 79 24.27 -1.84 -22.77
C LYS A 79 25.58 -2.63 -22.81
N SER A 80 26.69 -2.00 -22.41
CA SER A 80 28.01 -2.61 -22.29
C SER A 80 28.37 -2.94 -20.85
N GLY A 81 27.38 -3.01 -19.95
CA GLY A 81 27.58 -3.38 -18.55
C GLY A 81 28.11 -2.23 -17.66
N LYS A 82 28.10 -0.98 -18.16
CA LYS A 82 28.48 0.20 -17.37
C LYS A 82 27.31 0.65 -16.50
N ALA A 83 27.08 -0.09 -15.42
CA ALA A 83 26.04 0.15 -14.44
C ALA A 83 26.47 -0.39 -13.07
N VAL A 84 25.79 0.05 -12.03
CA VAL A 84 25.99 -0.42 -10.66
C VAL A 84 24.71 -1.03 -10.15
N THR A 85 24.80 -2.15 -9.46
CA THR A 85 23.68 -2.78 -8.78
C THR A 85 23.99 -2.96 -7.30
N THR A 86 22.97 -2.76 -6.46
CA THR A 86 23.04 -3.01 -5.02
C THR A 86 21.88 -3.91 -4.62
N LEU A 87 22.17 -5.05 -4.02
CA LEU A 87 21.13 -5.93 -3.43
C LEU A 87 20.83 -5.45 -2.01
N ILE A 88 19.56 -5.25 -1.72
CA ILE A 88 19.06 -4.97 -0.38
C ILE A 88 18.12 -6.11 0.02
N GLU A 89 18.24 -6.62 1.24
CA GLU A 89 17.39 -7.67 1.80
C GLU A 89 16.79 -7.22 3.12
N SER A 90 15.54 -7.61 3.36
CA SER A 90 14.83 -7.37 4.62
C SER A 90 14.05 -8.61 5.03
N GLU A 91 14.03 -8.91 6.33
CA GLU A 91 13.25 -10.00 6.91
C GLU A 91 12.89 -9.72 8.37
N VAL A 92 11.75 -10.22 8.81
CA VAL A 92 11.43 -10.32 10.25
C VAL A 92 11.57 -11.78 10.68
N LYS A 93 12.47 -12.01 11.63
CA LYS A 93 12.72 -13.34 12.21
C LYS A 93 11.87 -13.58 13.46
N LYS A 94 11.75 -14.83 13.85
CA LYS A 94 11.15 -15.24 15.14
C LYS A 94 11.75 -14.43 16.29
N GLY A 95 10.91 -14.04 17.26
CA GLY A 95 11.34 -13.23 18.41
C GLY A 95 11.37 -11.73 18.14
N ASN A 96 10.61 -11.25 17.15
CA ASN A 96 10.49 -9.83 16.82
C ASN A 96 11.84 -9.17 16.53
N ILE A 97 12.60 -9.79 15.61
CA ILE A 97 13.89 -9.27 15.16
C ILE A 97 13.80 -8.93 13.69
N ALA A 98 13.78 -7.64 13.35
CA ALA A 98 13.94 -7.21 11.97
C ALA A 98 15.43 -7.19 11.60
N ARG A 99 15.75 -7.69 10.42
CA ARG A 99 17.10 -7.68 9.85
C ARG A 99 17.05 -7.02 8.48
N VAL A 100 17.97 -6.08 8.26
CA VAL A 100 18.17 -5.40 6.98
C VAL A 100 19.62 -5.57 6.58
N ILE A 101 19.87 -5.90 5.31
CA ILE A 101 21.21 -6.02 4.75
C ILE A 101 21.26 -5.21 3.45
N VAL A 102 22.21 -4.28 3.37
CA VAL A 102 22.59 -3.63 2.11
C VAL A 102 23.93 -4.23 1.71
N HIS A 103 23.96 -5.00 0.63
CA HIS A 103 25.16 -5.63 0.14
C HIS A 103 26.13 -4.61 -0.48
N ALA A 104 27.39 -5.00 -0.62
CA ALA A 104 28.33 -4.20 -1.39
C ALA A 104 27.85 -4.04 -2.83
N SER A 105 27.89 -2.80 -3.32
CA SER A 105 27.49 -2.48 -4.70
C SER A 105 28.45 -3.12 -5.70
N LYS A 106 27.95 -3.57 -6.83
CA LYS A 106 28.69 -4.26 -7.88
C LYS A 106 28.57 -3.49 -9.20
N GLY A 107 29.67 -3.40 -9.92
CA GLY A 107 29.76 -2.68 -11.17
C GLY A 107 30.41 -1.32 -11.03
N ASP A 108 30.47 -0.58 -12.13
CA ASP A 108 31.02 0.77 -12.19
C ASP A 108 30.56 1.47 -13.48
N PHE A 109 30.51 2.79 -13.46
CA PHE A 109 30.32 3.65 -14.62
C PHE A 109 31.01 4.99 -14.41
N GLU A 110 31.26 5.75 -15.47
CA GLU A 110 31.94 7.03 -15.40
C GLU A 110 31.10 8.04 -14.58
N GLY A 111 31.71 8.66 -13.58
CA GLY A 111 31.03 9.59 -12.67
C GLY A 111 30.40 8.92 -11.45
N PHE A 112 30.44 7.60 -11.31
CA PHE A 112 29.85 6.93 -10.16
C PHE A 112 30.49 7.34 -8.83
N VAL A 113 29.69 7.90 -7.94
CA VAL A 113 30.13 8.29 -6.59
C VAL A 113 30.10 7.06 -5.69
N LYS A 114 31.29 6.55 -5.31
CA LYS A 114 31.43 5.35 -4.46
C LYS A 114 31.31 5.66 -2.97
N GLU A 115 31.71 6.85 -2.55
CA GLU A 115 31.66 7.26 -1.14
C GLU A 115 30.30 7.84 -0.80
N LYS A 116 29.47 7.04 -0.10
CA LYS A 116 28.10 7.43 0.25
C LYS A 116 27.80 7.12 1.72
N SER A 117 27.07 8.00 2.39
CA SER A 117 26.36 7.67 3.63
C SER A 117 25.10 6.89 3.32
N THR A 118 24.65 6.10 4.27
CA THR A 118 23.43 5.29 4.12
C THR A 118 22.44 5.58 5.25
N GLU A 119 21.25 6.02 4.87
CA GLU A 119 20.13 6.28 5.77
C GLU A 119 19.08 5.18 5.60
N PHE A 120 18.61 4.65 6.72
CA PHE A 120 17.52 3.71 6.78
C PHE A 120 16.33 4.38 7.47
N ARG A 121 15.15 4.25 6.90
CA ARG A 121 13.86 4.64 7.45
C ARG A 121 13.03 3.39 7.63
N ILE A 122 13.07 2.83 8.83
CA ILE A 122 12.39 1.58 9.15
C ILE A 122 11.02 1.90 9.74
N ASN A 123 9.96 1.45 9.09
CA ASN A 123 8.62 1.63 9.60
C ASN A 123 8.38 0.68 10.79
N VAL A 124 7.89 1.23 11.88
CA VAL A 124 7.63 0.55 13.15
C VAL A 124 6.32 1.07 13.74
N THR A 125 5.74 0.37 14.72
CA THR A 125 4.59 0.87 15.51
C THR A 125 4.97 1.18 16.96
N GLU A 126 6.13 0.67 17.39
CA GLU A 126 6.67 0.90 18.73
C GLU A 126 8.18 1.15 18.65
N GLU A 127 8.72 1.84 19.63
CA GLU A 127 10.16 2.06 19.75
C GLU A 127 10.91 0.72 19.96
N PRO A 128 11.88 0.39 19.11
CA PRO A 128 12.64 -0.84 19.25
C PRO A 128 13.53 -0.85 20.49
N LYS A 129 13.72 -2.03 21.09
CA LYS A 129 14.51 -2.18 22.31
C LYS A 129 16.01 -2.05 22.11
N LYS A 130 16.52 -2.40 20.91
CA LYS A 130 17.97 -2.40 20.64
C LYS A 130 18.25 -2.44 19.15
N ILE A 131 19.23 -1.65 18.71
CA ILE A 131 19.73 -1.61 17.34
C ILE A 131 21.18 -2.06 17.34
N ILE A 132 21.51 -2.97 16.44
CA ILE A 132 22.88 -3.47 16.22
C ILE A 132 23.21 -3.21 14.75
N ALA A 133 24.17 -2.35 14.49
CA ALA A 133 24.70 -2.09 13.15
C ALA A 133 26.07 -2.72 12.98
N LYS A 134 26.36 -3.23 11.77
CA LYS A 134 27.68 -3.71 11.36
C LYS A 134 28.03 -3.26 9.95
N VAL A 135 29.31 -3.02 9.73
CA VAL A 135 29.91 -2.81 8.42
C VAL A 135 30.88 -3.97 8.19
N GLY A 136 30.56 -4.83 7.22
CA GLY A 136 31.21 -6.13 7.12
C GLY A 136 31.03 -6.93 8.43
N ASN A 137 32.14 -7.36 9.00
CA ASN A 137 32.14 -8.08 10.28
C ASN A 137 32.31 -7.15 11.51
N ARG A 138 32.61 -5.86 11.30
CA ARG A 138 32.88 -4.91 12.38
C ARG A 138 31.59 -4.29 12.90
N LYS A 139 31.37 -4.35 14.22
CA LYS A 139 30.26 -3.67 14.88
C LYS A 139 30.45 -2.16 14.80
N LEU A 140 29.42 -1.44 14.36
CA LEU A 140 29.37 0.02 14.34
C LEU A 140 28.68 0.51 15.63
N LYS A 141 29.31 1.48 16.30
CA LYS A 141 28.70 2.16 17.43
C LYS A 141 27.78 3.27 16.92
N LEU A 142 26.49 3.13 17.15
CA LEU A 142 25.50 4.18 16.88
C LEU A 142 25.26 4.97 18.18
N ALA A 143 25.13 6.29 18.06
CA ALA A 143 24.68 7.15 19.15
C ALA A 143 23.17 7.43 18.94
N GLU A 144 22.42 7.42 20.02
CA GLU A 144 21.06 7.91 20.03
C GLU A 144 21.05 9.43 19.95
N VAL A 145 20.09 9.98 19.19
CA VAL A 145 19.79 11.42 19.13
C VAL A 145 18.30 11.64 19.37
N LEU A 146 17.94 12.80 19.89
CA LEU A 146 16.60 13.07 20.37
C LEU A 146 15.77 13.98 19.44
N SER A 147 16.36 14.39 18.32
CA SER A 147 15.67 15.23 17.35
C SER A 147 16.09 14.93 15.91
N LEU A 148 15.19 15.24 14.97
CA LEU A 148 15.48 15.11 13.55
C LEU A 148 16.64 16.04 13.12
N VAL A 149 16.75 17.22 13.71
CA VAL A 149 17.85 18.17 13.42
C VAL A 149 19.22 17.59 13.80
N GLU A 150 19.31 16.93 14.95
CA GLU A 150 20.54 16.22 15.34
C GLU A 150 20.82 15.04 14.42
N PHE A 151 19.79 14.28 14.04
CA PHE A 151 19.91 13.16 13.11
C PHE A 151 20.43 13.62 11.74
N GLU A 152 19.90 14.71 11.22
CA GLU A 152 20.32 15.27 9.93
C GLU A 152 21.77 15.75 9.93
N SER A 153 22.24 16.32 11.06
CA SER A 153 23.57 16.93 11.19
C SER A 153 24.70 15.98 11.62
N ARG A 154 24.37 14.76 12.07
CA ARG A 154 25.35 13.82 12.64
C ARG A 154 25.40 12.50 11.87
N GLU A 155 26.48 11.79 12.03
CA GLU A 155 26.76 10.48 11.43
C GLU A 155 26.84 9.38 12.51
N ASN A 156 26.58 8.14 12.13
CA ASN A 156 26.52 6.97 13.01
C ASN A 156 25.55 7.16 14.18
N VAL A 157 24.34 7.56 13.84
CA VAL A 157 23.28 7.87 14.79
C VAL A 157 22.00 7.11 14.48
N TYR A 158 21.12 7.03 15.46
CA TYR A 158 19.74 6.63 15.26
C TYR A 158 18.78 7.56 16.00
N PHE A 159 17.59 7.65 15.47
CA PHE A 159 16.50 8.47 16.01
C PHE A 159 15.17 7.72 15.87
N TYR A 160 14.43 7.58 16.95
CA TYR A 160 13.06 7.13 16.91
C TYR A 160 12.13 8.33 16.72
N SER A 161 11.40 8.36 15.59
CA SER A 161 10.42 9.38 15.28
C SER A 161 9.02 8.81 15.51
N PRO A 162 8.33 9.20 16.58
CA PRO A 162 7.00 8.69 16.90
C PRO A 162 5.90 9.19 15.93
N ALA A 163 6.11 10.36 15.33
CA ALA A 163 5.18 10.98 14.40
C ALA A 163 5.95 11.72 13.30
N PRO A 164 6.40 11.01 12.24
CA PRO A 164 7.07 11.65 11.11
C PRO A 164 6.13 12.65 10.43
N ASP A 165 6.58 13.88 10.26
CA ASP A 165 5.83 14.92 9.56
C ASP A 165 6.12 14.87 8.06
N LEU A 166 5.15 14.42 7.27
CA LEU A 166 5.23 14.39 5.81
C LEU A 166 4.91 15.76 5.18
N ASN A 167 4.36 16.69 5.96
CA ASN A 167 3.97 18.03 5.48
C ASN A 167 5.01 19.12 5.76
N LYS A 168 6.18 18.76 6.26
CA LYS A 168 7.24 19.71 6.66
C LYS A 168 7.74 20.65 5.55
N PHE A 169 7.43 20.33 4.29
CA PHE A 169 7.77 21.13 3.12
C PHE A 169 6.59 21.93 2.54
N ALA A 170 5.44 21.95 3.22
CA ALA A 170 4.30 22.75 2.77
C ALA A 170 4.68 24.24 2.69
N THR A 171 4.19 24.91 1.67
CA THR A 171 4.44 26.33 1.46
C THR A 171 3.81 27.13 2.58
N LYS A 172 4.59 27.94 3.28
CA LYS A 172 4.12 28.81 4.35
C LYS A 172 3.04 29.77 3.85
N GLY A 173 1.93 29.85 4.59
CA GLY A 173 0.77 30.68 4.23
C GLY A 173 -0.17 30.04 3.21
N SER A 174 0.11 28.81 2.72
CA SER A 174 -0.82 28.07 1.88
C SER A 174 -1.91 27.39 2.71
N GLU A 175 -3.03 27.01 2.07
CA GLU A 175 -4.09 26.22 2.69
C GLU A 175 -3.61 24.84 3.18
N PHE A 176 -2.47 24.38 2.67
CA PHE A 176 -1.87 23.08 3.02
C PHE A 176 -0.89 23.15 4.20
N GLU A 177 -0.51 24.35 4.68
CA GLU A 177 0.48 24.52 5.76
C GLU A 177 0.08 23.79 7.05
N ASN A 178 -1.22 23.77 7.36
CA ASN A 178 -1.74 23.23 8.61
C ASN A 178 -2.33 21.80 8.45
N ILE A 179 -2.17 21.17 7.30
CA ILE A 179 -2.62 19.78 7.13
C ILE A 179 -1.64 18.87 7.84
N LEU A 180 -2.08 18.24 8.90
CA LEU A 180 -1.30 17.22 9.60
C LEU A 180 -1.40 15.89 8.85
N ILE A 181 -0.31 15.47 8.22
CA ILE A 181 -0.17 14.15 7.63
C ILE A 181 0.66 13.32 8.60
N VAL A 182 0.00 12.42 9.33
CA VAL A 182 0.66 11.54 10.30
C VAL A 182 0.96 10.21 9.63
N LYS A 183 2.22 9.82 9.66
CA LYS A 183 2.68 8.52 9.22
C LYS A 183 2.95 7.62 10.43
N ASN A 184 3.02 6.30 10.21
CA ASN A 184 3.50 5.36 11.23
C ASN A 184 4.85 5.80 11.79
N PRO A 185 5.12 5.55 13.08
CA PRO A 185 6.43 5.80 13.66
C PRO A 185 7.55 5.20 12.83
N GLN A 186 8.69 5.87 12.79
CA GLN A 186 9.87 5.41 12.06
C GLN A 186 11.10 5.37 12.96
N LEU A 187 11.87 4.32 12.80
CA LEU A 187 13.24 4.27 13.28
C LEU A 187 14.16 4.75 12.14
N LEU A 188 14.82 5.87 12.34
CA LEU A 188 15.83 6.40 11.43
C LEU A 188 17.21 5.95 11.89
N VAL A 189 18.03 5.43 10.97
CA VAL A 189 19.41 5.02 11.26
C VAL A 189 20.31 5.59 10.16
N LYS A 190 21.36 6.32 10.52
CA LYS A 190 22.34 6.84 9.59
C LYS A 190 23.70 6.22 9.85
N VAL A 191 24.31 5.69 8.79
CA VAL A 191 25.66 5.17 8.76
C VAL A 191 26.54 6.12 7.96
N ASN A 192 27.71 6.45 8.48
CA ASN A 192 28.64 7.38 7.88
C ASN A 192 29.06 7.01 6.45
N ALA A 193 29.53 8.01 5.71
CA ALA A 193 30.05 7.83 4.37
C ALA A 193 31.18 6.80 4.34
N MET A 194 31.14 5.92 3.35
CA MET A 194 32.14 4.91 3.09
C MET A 194 32.06 4.45 1.63
N ASP A 195 33.12 3.81 1.15
CA ASP A 195 33.09 3.14 -0.15
C ASP A 195 32.07 1.97 -0.10
N ILE A 196 30.96 2.15 -0.79
CA ILE A 196 29.83 1.21 -0.79
C ILE A 196 30.09 -0.06 -1.61
N THR A 197 31.19 -0.12 -2.34
CA THR A 197 31.61 -1.30 -3.11
C THR A 197 32.42 -2.30 -2.28
N MET A 198 32.90 -1.90 -1.10
CA MET A 198 33.83 -2.69 -0.30
C MET A 198 33.16 -3.58 0.73
N ASN A 199 32.12 -3.10 1.39
CA ASN A 199 31.51 -3.79 2.52
C ASN A 199 29.98 -3.74 2.49
N LEU A 200 29.35 -4.79 3.03
CA LEU A 200 27.93 -4.77 3.33
C LEU A 200 27.65 -4.00 4.63
N ILE A 201 26.47 -3.42 4.71
CA ILE A 201 25.91 -2.86 5.95
C ILE A 201 24.79 -3.79 6.42
N SER A 202 24.76 -4.17 7.69
CA SER A 202 23.68 -4.94 8.27
C SER A 202 23.15 -4.27 9.53
N LEU A 203 21.82 -4.23 9.64
CA LEU A 203 21.09 -3.83 10.83
C LEU A 203 20.34 -5.03 11.41
N GLU A 204 20.36 -5.17 12.73
CA GLU A 204 19.51 -6.07 13.50
C GLU A 204 18.76 -5.25 14.55
N ILE A 205 17.45 -5.24 14.46
CA ILE A 205 16.55 -4.43 15.28
C ILE A 205 15.75 -5.36 16.17
N LYS A 206 16.08 -5.40 17.46
CA LYS A 206 15.43 -6.27 18.46
C LYS A 206 14.25 -5.58 19.10
N GLY A 207 13.18 -6.32 19.34
CA GLY A 207 11.91 -5.77 19.79
C GLY A 207 11.19 -5.02 18.67
N TYR A 208 11.47 -5.38 17.42
CA TYR A 208 10.77 -4.85 16.27
C TYR A 208 9.30 -5.22 16.33
N ARG A 209 8.45 -4.23 16.12
CA ARG A 209 7.02 -4.43 15.92
C ARG A 209 6.52 -3.50 14.82
N PHE A 210 5.78 -4.06 13.89
CA PHE A 210 5.01 -3.33 12.92
C PHE A 210 3.64 -4.00 12.83
N ALA A 211 2.67 -3.40 13.50
CA ALA A 211 1.29 -3.83 13.55
C ALA A 211 0.42 -2.58 13.45
N PRO A 212 0.33 -1.98 12.24
CA PRO A 212 -0.52 -0.81 12.03
C PRO A 212 -1.97 -1.18 12.33
N GLU A 213 -2.71 -0.25 12.90
CA GLU A 213 -4.12 -0.45 13.22
C GLU A 213 -4.96 -0.33 11.95
N ASP A 214 -6.07 -1.05 11.93
CA ASP A 214 -7.15 -0.82 10.97
C ASP A 214 -7.99 0.34 11.51
N MET A 215 -7.82 1.52 10.92
CA MET A 215 -8.52 2.74 11.34
C MET A 215 -10.01 2.74 10.97
N ASP A 216 -10.44 1.84 10.09
CA ASP A 216 -11.86 1.66 9.76
C ASP A 216 -12.65 0.92 10.87
N CYS A 217 -11.94 0.32 11.83
CA CYS A 217 -12.52 -0.40 12.97
C CYS A 217 -12.32 0.34 14.29
N SER A 218 -13.40 0.87 14.86
CA SER A 218 -13.40 1.56 16.16
C SER A 218 -14.36 0.93 17.19
N SER A 219 -15.50 0.41 16.72
CA SER A 219 -16.52 -0.19 17.56
C SER A 219 -16.08 -1.54 18.12
N THR A 220 -16.55 -1.86 19.30
CA THR A 220 -16.31 -3.15 19.96
C THR A 220 -17.63 -3.80 20.36
N GLY A 221 -17.61 -5.10 20.56
CA GLY A 221 -18.76 -5.89 20.97
C GLY A 221 -19.09 -7.02 20.01
N GLU A 222 -20.01 -7.87 20.42
CA GLU A 222 -20.47 -8.99 19.63
C GLU A 222 -21.30 -8.51 18.43
N LEU A 223 -21.09 -9.12 17.26
CA LEU A 223 -21.82 -8.85 16.03
C LEU A 223 -22.75 -10.01 15.71
N SER A 224 -24.03 -9.71 15.43
CA SER A 224 -24.93 -10.68 14.79
C SER A 224 -24.69 -10.70 13.28
N ALA A 225 -25.02 -11.83 12.64
CA ALA A 225 -25.11 -11.85 11.18
C ALA A 225 -26.14 -10.83 10.69
N PRO A 226 -25.91 -10.14 9.55
CA PRO A 226 -26.89 -9.28 8.92
C PRO A 226 -28.21 -10.01 8.67
N LYS A 227 -29.32 -9.27 8.59
CA LYS A 227 -30.66 -9.82 8.35
C LYS A 227 -31.31 -9.14 7.16
N ASN A 228 -32.35 -9.77 6.62
CA ASN A 228 -33.18 -9.24 5.54
C ASN A 228 -32.35 -8.78 4.32
N ALA A 229 -31.21 -9.47 4.06
CA ALA A 229 -30.39 -9.15 2.90
C ALA A 229 -31.00 -9.74 1.61
N GLY A 230 -30.94 -8.95 0.56
CA GLY A 230 -31.41 -9.32 -0.77
C GLY A 230 -31.41 -8.14 -1.72
N VAL A 231 -31.81 -8.42 -2.97
CA VAL A 231 -32.02 -7.39 -3.99
C VAL A 231 -33.50 -7.23 -4.23
N LEU A 232 -34.04 -6.04 -3.98
CA LEU A 232 -35.42 -5.72 -4.32
C LEU A 232 -35.59 -5.70 -5.84
N GLU A 233 -36.79 -6.04 -6.33
CA GLU A 233 -37.06 -6.05 -7.79
C GLU A 233 -36.80 -4.69 -8.44
N ALA A 234 -37.04 -3.60 -7.71
CA ALA A 234 -36.75 -2.23 -8.17
C ALA A 234 -35.24 -1.94 -8.30
N ASN A 235 -34.41 -2.68 -7.57
CA ASN A 235 -32.95 -2.51 -7.49
C ASN A 235 -32.20 -3.54 -8.35
N ALA A 236 -32.91 -4.33 -9.12
CA ALA A 236 -32.34 -5.24 -10.10
C ALA A 236 -32.47 -4.64 -11.51
N GLU A 237 -31.37 -4.62 -12.25
CA GLU A 237 -31.33 -4.21 -13.65
C GLU A 237 -30.65 -5.28 -14.52
N ALA A 238 -30.56 -5.06 -15.82
CA ALA A 238 -29.94 -6.05 -16.73
C ALA A 238 -28.43 -6.22 -16.47
N PHE A 239 -27.75 -5.15 -16.04
CA PHE A 239 -26.30 -5.11 -15.89
C PHE A 239 -25.86 -4.70 -14.48
N SER A 240 -26.79 -4.54 -13.55
CA SER A 240 -26.49 -4.16 -12.16
C SER A 240 -27.47 -4.76 -11.17
N LEU A 241 -26.98 -4.96 -9.94
CA LEU A 241 -27.75 -5.41 -8.78
C LEU A 241 -27.34 -4.57 -7.56
N GLU A 242 -28.32 -4.08 -6.80
CA GLU A 242 -28.10 -3.37 -5.54
C GLU A 242 -28.66 -4.18 -4.38
N PRO A 243 -27.89 -5.08 -3.74
CA PRO A 243 -28.28 -5.70 -2.49
C PRO A 243 -28.39 -4.66 -1.36
N THR A 244 -29.41 -4.88 -0.51
CA THR A 244 -29.67 -4.11 0.70
C THR A 244 -29.81 -5.07 1.88
N TRP A 245 -29.59 -4.57 3.10
CA TRP A 245 -29.71 -5.35 4.35
C TRP A 245 -30.06 -4.47 5.54
N ASP A 246 -30.42 -5.09 6.65
CA ASP A 246 -30.65 -4.36 7.90
C ASP A 246 -29.32 -3.98 8.57
N GLU A 247 -29.31 -2.81 9.21
CA GLU A 247 -28.15 -2.37 10.00
C GLU A 247 -27.88 -3.33 11.16
N VAL A 248 -26.59 -3.64 11.36
CA VAL A 248 -26.10 -4.45 12.48
C VAL A 248 -25.50 -3.54 13.54
N GLN A 249 -26.01 -3.62 14.75
CA GLN A 249 -25.50 -2.84 15.88
C GLN A 249 -24.01 -3.14 16.14
N ASN A 250 -23.24 -2.09 16.44
CA ASN A 250 -21.79 -2.14 16.68
C ASN A 250 -20.95 -2.52 15.44
N SER A 251 -21.52 -2.57 14.23
CA SER A 251 -20.73 -2.72 13.02
C SER A 251 -20.03 -1.41 12.65
N ASP A 252 -18.80 -1.49 12.20
CA ASP A 252 -18.07 -0.35 11.62
C ASP A 252 -18.23 -0.32 10.10
N TYR A 253 -18.28 -1.51 9.48
CA TYR A 253 -18.49 -1.67 8.06
C TYR A 253 -19.01 -3.09 7.73
N TYR A 254 -19.27 -3.33 6.46
CA TYR A 254 -19.67 -4.65 5.95
C TYR A 254 -18.68 -5.18 4.93
N GLU A 255 -18.66 -6.49 4.79
CA GLU A 255 -17.95 -7.21 3.74
C GLU A 255 -18.91 -8.05 2.91
N ILE A 256 -18.75 -8.00 1.57
CA ILE A 256 -19.51 -8.84 0.64
C ILE A 256 -18.52 -9.67 -0.17
N ALA A 257 -18.66 -10.99 -0.11
CA ALA A 257 -17.98 -11.89 -1.05
C ALA A 257 -18.90 -12.12 -2.27
N PHE A 258 -18.36 -11.81 -3.45
CA PHE A 258 -19.05 -11.84 -4.72
C PHE A 258 -18.08 -12.13 -5.86
N ASN A 259 -18.39 -13.08 -6.75
CA ASN A 259 -17.55 -13.46 -7.89
C ASN A 259 -16.07 -13.70 -7.50
N ASP A 260 -15.81 -14.53 -6.49
CA ASP A 260 -14.48 -14.85 -5.96
C ASP A 260 -13.67 -13.64 -5.42
N MET A 261 -14.31 -12.47 -5.32
CA MET A 261 -13.72 -11.26 -4.78
C MET A 261 -14.39 -10.88 -3.46
N LEU A 262 -13.60 -10.38 -2.51
CA LEU A 262 -14.10 -9.81 -1.27
C LEU A 262 -14.13 -8.29 -1.39
N TYR A 263 -15.31 -7.70 -1.28
CA TYR A 263 -15.53 -6.25 -1.16
C TYR A 263 -15.60 -5.90 0.31
N SER A 264 -14.71 -5.05 0.77
CA SER A 264 -14.54 -4.68 2.19
C SER A 264 -14.78 -3.19 2.40
N THR A 265 -14.87 -2.78 3.67
CA THR A 265 -15.07 -1.38 4.11
C THR A 265 -16.32 -0.72 3.52
N ILE A 266 -17.37 -1.50 3.26
CA ILE A 266 -18.63 -0.97 2.78
C ILE A 266 -19.33 -0.28 3.95
N LYS A 267 -19.53 1.03 3.83
CA LYS A 267 -20.29 1.84 4.80
C LYS A 267 -21.77 1.91 4.36
N GLY A 268 -22.69 1.88 5.31
CA GLY A 268 -24.12 1.84 5.02
C GLY A 268 -24.67 0.43 4.80
N THR A 269 -25.92 0.33 4.34
CA THR A 269 -26.71 -0.91 4.25
C THR A 269 -27.10 -1.27 2.82
N SER A 270 -26.39 -0.77 1.83
CA SER A 270 -26.51 -1.16 0.42
C SER A 270 -25.17 -1.08 -0.30
N PHE A 271 -25.07 -1.76 -1.44
CA PHE A 271 -23.92 -1.68 -2.33
C PHE A 271 -24.34 -2.02 -3.77
N VAL A 272 -23.87 -1.26 -4.76
CA VAL A 272 -24.18 -1.49 -6.16
C VAL A 272 -23.06 -2.30 -6.82
N PHE A 273 -23.44 -3.40 -7.48
CA PHE A 273 -22.59 -4.16 -8.38
C PHE A 273 -22.97 -3.84 -9.83
N GLU A 274 -22.04 -3.37 -10.61
CA GLU A 274 -22.19 -3.00 -12.02
C GLU A 274 -21.45 -3.99 -12.93
N ASP A 275 -21.59 -3.82 -14.25
CA ASP A 275 -20.95 -4.64 -15.29
C ASP A 275 -21.29 -6.14 -15.20
N LEU A 276 -22.50 -6.46 -14.76
CA LEU A 276 -23.01 -7.81 -14.66
C LEU A 276 -23.55 -8.33 -16.00
N SER A 277 -23.63 -9.66 -16.15
CA SER A 277 -24.29 -10.29 -17.29
C SER A 277 -25.83 -10.32 -17.09
N PRO A 278 -26.62 -10.06 -18.13
CA PRO A 278 -28.08 -10.17 -18.06
C PRO A 278 -28.54 -11.60 -17.77
N GLU A 279 -29.74 -11.75 -17.22
CA GLU A 279 -30.40 -13.03 -16.91
C GLU A 279 -29.56 -14.02 -16.10
N THR A 280 -28.58 -13.50 -15.35
CA THR A 280 -27.59 -14.29 -14.61
C THR A 280 -27.89 -14.26 -13.12
N GLU A 281 -27.86 -15.42 -12.48
CA GLU A 281 -27.98 -15.56 -11.02
C GLU A 281 -26.59 -15.44 -10.39
N TYR A 282 -26.51 -14.68 -9.29
CA TYR A 282 -25.29 -14.39 -8.54
C TYR A 282 -25.45 -14.76 -7.08
N ASP A 283 -24.42 -15.39 -6.53
CA ASP A 283 -24.32 -15.74 -5.11
C ASP A 283 -23.58 -14.66 -4.33
N TYR A 284 -24.15 -14.30 -3.17
CA TYR A 284 -23.58 -13.31 -2.25
C TYR A 284 -23.37 -13.92 -0.88
N LYS A 285 -22.28 -13.50 -0.22
CA LYS A 285 -22.10 -13.68 1.23
C LYS A 285 -21.83 -12.33 1.85
N LEU A 286 -22.58 -11.98 2.88
CA LEU A 286 -22.53 -10.69 3.57
C LEU A 286 -22.23 -10.91 5.04
N ARG A 287 -21.34 -10.09 5.62
CA ARG A 287 -21.09 -10.05 7.07
C ARG A 287 -20.79 -8.64 7.55
N ALA A 288 -21.01 -8.42 8.85
CA ALA A 288 -20.63 -7.21 9.56
C ALA A 288 -19.24 -7.34 10.17
N VAL A 289 -18.49 -6.24 10.30
CA VAL A 289 -17.13 -6.20 10.84
C VAL A 289 -16.99 -5.05 11.82
N ASN A 290 -16.24 -5.27 12.90
CA ASN A 290 -15.79 -4.26 13.84
C ASN A 290 -14.41 -4.65 14.42
N LYS A 291 -13.89 -3.86 15.38
CA LYS A 291 -12.58 -4.11 16.03
C LYS A 291 -12.51 -5.44 16.77
N SER A 292 -13.63 -6.01 17.21
CA SER A 292 -13.69 -7.32 17.88
C SER A 292 -13.67 -8.50 16.91
N GLY A 293 -13.89 -8.26 15.62
CA GLY A 293 -13.90 -9.28 14.58
C GLY A 293 -15.05 -9.14 13.58
N ALA A 294 -15.42 -10.24 12.95
CA ALA A 294 -16.50 -10.31 11.97
C ALA A 294 -17.63 -11.23 12.45
N SER A 295 -18.87 -10.92 12.05
CA SER A 295 -20.02 -11.80 12.28
C SER A 295 -19.93 -13.06 11.41
N ASP A 296 -20.85 -14.00 11.66
CA ASP A 296 -21.14 -15.07 10.71
C ASP A 296 -21.62 -14.51 9.36
N TRP A 297 -21.42 -15.30 8.31
CA TRP A 297 -21.86 -14.96 6.97
C TRP A 297 -23.36 -15.24 6.79
N LEU A 298 -24.09 -14.26 6.24
CA LEU A 298 -25.38 -14.46 5.62
C LEU A 298 -25.18 -14.71 4.14
N THR A 299 -25.85 -15.73 3.58
CA THR A 299 -25.83 -16.04 2.15
C THR A 299 -27.19 -15.76 1.51
N PHE A 300 -27.19 -15.21 0.31
CA PHE A 300 -28.37 -14.98 -0.51
C PHE A 300 -28.01 -14.98 -1.99
N THR A 301 -29.02 -15.11 -2.86
CA THR A 301 -28.87 -15.04 -4.31
C THR A 301 -29.70 -13.91 -4.89
N ALA A 302 -29.30 -13.39 -6.03
CA ALA A 302 -30.06 -12.44 -6.81
C ALA A 302 -29.80 -12.62 -8.31
N LYS A 303 -30.80 -12.28 -9.13
CA LYS A 303 -30.72 -12.44 -10.58
C LYS A 303 -30.90 -11.10 -11.29
N THR A 304 -30.06 -10.81 -12.28
CA THR A 304 -30.20 -9.67 -13.17
C THR A 304 -31.40 -9.83 -14.10
N LYS A 305 -31.98 -8.72 -14.52
CA LYS A 305 -33.05 -8.71 -15.52
C LYS A 305 -32.53 -9.03 -16.92
N ILE A 306 -33.45 -9.29 -17.83
CA ILE A 306 -33.16 -9.48 -19.24
C ILE A 306 -32.68 -8.14 -19.84
N ASP A 307 -31.74 -8.22 -20.79
CA ASP A 307 -31.34 -7.04 -21.57
C ASP A 307 -32.46 -6.64 -22.56
N PRO A 308 -33.12 -5.50 -22.37
CA PRO A 308 -34.21 -5.06 -23.24
C PRO A 308 -33.78 -4.81 -24.69
N LEU A 309 -32.50 -4.49 -24.93
CA LEU A 309 -31.97 -4.24 -26.28
C LEU A 309 -31.92 -5.53 -27.12
N THR A 310 -31.82 -6.71 -26.51
CA THR A 310 -31.80 -7.97 -27.23
C THR A 310 -33.10 -8.24 -27.99
N PHE A 311 -34.25 -7.81 -27.46
CA PHE A 311 -35.54 -7.90 -28.13
C PHE A 311 -35.67 -6.92 -29.29
N ALA A 312 -35.29 -5.67 -29.10
CA ALA A 312 -35.36 -4.65 -30.14
C ALA A 312 -34.52 -5.00 -31.37
N ILE A 313 -33.33 -5.59 -31.19
CA ILE A 313 -32.46 -6.00 -32.29
C ILE A 313 -33.05 -7.18 -33.06
N LYS A 314 -33.71 -8.16 -32.41
CA LYS A 314 -34.37 -9.29 -33.07
C LYS A 314 -35.55 -8.84 -33.91
N ASP A 315 -36.34 -7.92 -33.42
CA ASP A 315 -37.50 -7.37 -34.13
C ASP A 315 -37.09 -6.56 -35.38
N ILE A 316 -36.04 -5.75 -35.27
CA ILE A 316 -35.50 -5.00 -36.42
C ILE A 316 -34.99 -5.94 -37.52
N LYS A 317 -34.32 -7.02 -37.18
CA LYS A 317 -33.85 -8.02 -38.16
C LYS A 317 -35.02 -8.75 -38.85
N ALA A 318 -36.07 -9.09 -38.13
CA ALA A 318 -37.27 -9.74 -38.70
C ALA A 318 -38.02 -8.82 -39.66
N GLU A 319 -38.21 -7.53 -39.36
CA GLU A 319 -38.84 -6.55 -40.23
C GLU A 319 -38.00 -6.29 -41.51
N ALA A 320 -36.71 -6.15 -41.39
CA ALA A 320 -35.81 -5.95 -42.54
C ALA A 320 -35.84 -7.14 -43.51
N THR A 321 -35.91 -8.36 -42.99
CA THR A 321 -35.97 -9.57 -43.81
C THR A 321 -37.34 -9.72 -44.52
N ALA A 322 -38.45 -9.37 -43.85
CA ALA A 322 -39.78 -9.38 -44.46
C ALA A 322 -39.95 -8.36 -45.60
N LYS A 323 -39.40 -7.17 -45.44
CA LYS A 323 -39.44 -6.15 -46.49
C LYS A 323 -38.58 -6.50 -47.71
N HIS A 324 -37.50 -7.23 -47.54
CA HIS A 324 -36.63 -7.62 -48.65
C HIS A 324 -37.23 -8.77 -49.49
N GLN A 325 -38.05 -9.67 -48.87
CA GLN A 325 -38.74 -10.74 -49.54
C GLN A 325 -40.00 -10.26 -50.29
N GLY A 326 -40.61 -9.12 -49.91
CA GLY A 326 -41.77 -8.55 -50.56
C GLY A 326 -41.48 -7.75 -51.83
N GLY A 327 -40.21 -7.51 -52.15
CA GLY A 327 -39.75 -6.73 -53.31
C GLY A 327 -39.38 -7.52 -54.57
N GLN A 328 -39.58 -8.83 -54.59
CA GLN A 328 -39.41 -9.68 -55.77
C GLN A 328 -40.76 -10.26 -56.22
N GLN A 329 -41.56 -9.44 -56.84
CA GLN A 329 -42.63 -9.84 -57.77
C GLN A 329 -42.62 -8.92 -58.97
#